data_3c61e71db10697fa68f76430b75568f5
#
_entry.id   3c61e71db10697fa68f76430b75568f5
#
_cell.length_a   1.000
_cell.length_b   1.000
_cell.length_c   1.000
_cell.angle_alpha   90.00
_cell.angle_beta   90.00
_cell.angle_gamma   90.00
#
_symmetry.space_group_name_H-M   'P 1'
#
loop_
_entity.id
_entity.type
_entity.pdbx_description
1 polymer ?
#
loop_
_entity_poly.entity_id
_entity_poly.type
_entity_poly.pdbx_seq_one_letter_code
_entity_poly.pdbx_strand_id
1 'polypeptide(L)'
;MITIEDLKKKQTETSRLIGLDLGSKRIGVSICDEKQSIATPFKTINKTNTNELIDELKKIINEYDIKGIIIGNPINMDGSLGRSAQSVNDVSNNIDKSTHVDVCLWDERLSTVGAFNLSSQLDVNISKREKNIDQNAAAFILQGAIDFLNN
;
A
#
# COMPACT_ATOMS: atom_id res chain seq x y z
N MET A 1 9.96 -7.72 8.30
CA MET A 1 9.18 -6.47 8.16
C MET A 1 9.64 -5.47 9.21
N ILE A 2 9.50 -4.20 8.93
CA ILE A 2 9.86 -3.12 9.85
C ILE A 2 8.63 -2.29 10.21
N THR A 3 8.72 -1.52 11.29
CA THR A 3 7.64 -0.62 11.68
C THR A 3 7.71 0.66 10.86
N ILE A 4 6.61 1.42 10.85
CA ILE A 4 6.58 2.73 10.14
C ILE A 4 7.57 3.71 10.78
N GLU A 5 7.78 3.64 12.08
CA GLU A 5 8.75 4.45 12.80
C GLU A 5 10.18 4.11 12.38
N ASP A 6 10.49 2.83 12.21
CA ASP A 6 11.79 2.38 11.72
C ASP A 6 11.99 2.80 10.26
N LEU A 7 10.95 2.71 9.45
CA LEU A 7 11.01 3.17 8.07
C LEU A 7 11.31 4.67 8.00
N LYS A 8 10.68 5.46 8.87
CA LYS A 8 10.91 6.91 8.95
C LYS A 8 12.38 7.22 9.22
N LYS A 9 13.02 6.46 10.10
CA LYS A 9 14.44 6.64 10.43
C LYS A 9 15.37 6.29 9.29
N LYS A 10 14.99 5.33 8.44
CA LYS A 10 15.81 4.84 7.34
C LYS A 10 15.64 5.64 6.06
N GLN A 11 14.55 6.37 5.91
CA GLN A 11 14.18 7.02 4.66
C GLN A 11 15.09 8.20 4.31
N THR A 12 15.48 8.25 3.04
CA THR A 12 16.07 9.45 2.44
C THR A 12 14.98 10.21 1.70
N GLU A 13 15.22 11.47 1.39
CA GLU A 13 14.25 12.34 0.70
C GLU A 13 13.93 11.93 -0.73
N THR A 14 14.61 10.93 -1.25
CA THR A 14 14.49 10.50 -2.65
C THR A 14 14.09 9.03 -2.78
N SER A 15 13.38 8.50 -1.80
CA SER A 15 12.96 7.10 -1.83
C SER A 15 11.55 6.97 -2.39
N ARG A 16 11.40 6.17 -3.45
CA ARG A 16 10.08 5.88 -4.02
C ARG A 16 9.49 4.64 -3.36
N LEU A 17 8.23 4.74 -2.96
CA LEU A 17 7.50 3.68 -2.27
C LEU A 17 6.30 3.24 -3.10
N ILE A 18 5.86 2.00 -2.90
CA ILE A 18 4.56 1.55 -3.39
C ILE A 18 3.66 1.22 -2.22
N GLY A 19 2.35 1.37 -2.45
CA GLY A 19 1.33 0.97 -1.49
C GLY A 19 0.51 -0.17 -2.06
N LEU A 20 0.15 -1.12 -1.21
CA LEU A 20 -0.65 -2.28 -1.59
C LEU A 20 -1.90 -2.38 -0.72
N ASP A 21 -3.02 -2.64 -1.38
CA ASP A 21 -4.25 -3.07 -0.73
C ASP A 21 -4.49 -4.52 -1.12
N LEU A 22 -4.26 -5.42 -0.17
CA LEU A 22 -4.32 -6.86 -0.42
C LEU A 22 -5.75 -7.37 -0.29
N GLY A 23 -6.48 -7.39 -1.40
CA GLY A 23 -7.79 -8.01 -1.46
C GLY A 23 -7.72 -9.52 -1.67
N SER A 24 -8.86 -10.21 -1.55
CA SER A 24 -8.92 -11.66 -1.72
C SER A 24 -8.72 -12.08 -3.18
N LYS A 25 -9.23 -11.30 -4.12
CA LYS A 25 -9.17 -11.59 -5.56
C LYS A 25 -8.33 -10.58 -6.34
N ARG A 26 -8.23 -9.36 -5.86
CA ARG A 26 -7.53 -8.28 -6.54
C ARG A 26 -6.67 -7.53 -5.55
N ILE A 27 -5.55 -7.04 -6.04
CA ILE A 27 -4.60 -6.28 -5.25
C ILE A 27 -4.43 -4.91 -5.90
N GLY A 28 -4.79 -3.87 -5.16
CA GLY A 28 -4.57 -2.51 -5.61
C GLY A 28 -3.13 -2.09 -5.38
N VAL A 29 -2.55 -1.40 -6.35
CA VAL A 29 -1.17 -0.90 -6.28
C VAL A 29 -1.18 0.60 -6.51
N SER A 30 -0.48 1.30 -5.65
CA SER A 30 -0.21 2.73 -5.78
C SER A 30 1.29 2.97 -5.77
N ILE A 31 1.70 4.13 -6.27
CA ILE A 31 3.11 4.51 -6.32
C ILE A 31 3.25 5.98 -5.91
N CYS A 32 4.34 6.34 -5.26
CA CYS A 32 4.58 7.74 -4.95
C CYS A 32 5.67 8.32 -5.85
N ASP A 33 5.77 9.64 -5.84
CA ASP A 33 6.84 10.36 -6.53
C ASP A 33 8.18 10.16 -5.79
N GLU A 34 9.27 10.53 -6.44
CA GLU A 34 10.62 10.40 -5.89
C GLU A 34 10.81 11.20 -4.60
N LYS A 35 10.08 12.30 -4.43
CA LYS A 35 10.15 13.15 -3.23
C LYS A 35 9.25 12.67 -2.10
N GLN A 36 8.52 11.57 -2.30
CA GLN A 36 7.58 11.04 -1.32
C GLN A 36 6.53 12.07 -0.86
N SER A 37 5.94 12.78 -1.81
CA SER A 37 4.92 13.78 -1.49
C SER A 37 3.52 13.28 -1.75
N ILE A 38 3.31 12.61 -2.87
CA ILE A 38 1.98 12.26 -3.38
C ILE A 38 1.93 10.81 -3.79
N ALA A 39 0.90 10.10 -3.31
CA ALA A 39 0.58 8.75 -3.77
C ALA A 39 -0.41 8.82 -4.92
N THR A 40 -0.14 8.04 -5.95
CA THR A 40 -0.97 7.97 -7.16
C THR A 40 -1.44 6.54 -7.38
N PRO A 41 -2.71 6.30 -7.73
CA PRO A 41 -3.16 4.99 -8.16
C PRO A 41 -2.31 4.52 -9.36
N PHE A 42 -1.91 3.25 -9.35
CA PHE A 42 -1.01 2.72 -10.38
C PHE A 42 -1.66 1.62 -11.19
N LYS A 43 -1.99 0.48 -10.58
CA LYS A 43 -2.65 -0.62 -11.28
C LYS A 43 -3.34 -1.56 -10.30
N THR A 44 -4.14 -2.48 -10.85
CA THR A 44 -4.75 -3.57 -10.10
C THR A 44 -4.17 -4.88 -10.62
N ILE A 45 -3.72 -5.74 -9.70
CA ILE A 45 -3.20 -7.06 -10.03
C ILE A 45 -4.28 -8.09 -9.70
N ASN A 46 -4.64 -8.93 -10.66
CA ASN A 46 -5.51 -10.05 -10.41
C ASN A 46 -4.71 -11.14 -9.71
N LYS A 47 -5.14 -11.51 -8.51
CA LYS A 47 -4.42 -12.49 -7.70
C LYS A 47 -4.82 -13.90 -8.11
N THR A 48 -3.90 -14.62 -8.74
CA THR A 48 -4.04 -16.05 -8.99
C THR A 48 -3.31 -16.85 -7.93
N ASN A 49 -2.07 -16.44 -7.61
CA ASN A 49 -1.32 -17.04 -6.51
C ASN A 49 -0.24 -16.05 -6.01
N THR A 50 0.34 -16.36 -4.86
CA THR A 50 1.33 -15.48 -4.21
C THR A 50 2.61 -15.35 -5.05
N ASN A 51 3.02 -16.41 -5.73
CA ASN A 51 4.25 -16.36 -6.54
C ASN A 51 4.11 -15.40 -7.72
N GLU A 52 2.97 -15.39 -8.39
CA GLU A 52 2.71 -14.44 -9.48
C GLU A 52 2.66 -13.00 -8.97
N LEU A 53 2.08 -12.79 -7.80
CA LEU A 53 2.07 -11.48 -7.16
C LEU A 53 3.50 -10.99 -6.90
N ILE A 54 4.34 -11.85 -6.34
CA ILE A 54 5.73 -11.50 -6.04
C ILE A 54 6.50 -11.18 -7.31
N ASP A 55 6.28 -11.94 -8.39
CA ASP A 55 6.94 -11.68 -9.68
C ASP A 55 6.54 -10.32 -10.24
N GLU A 56 5.26 -9.95 -10.15
CA GLU A 56 4.78 -8.64 -10.58
C GLU A 56 5.39 -7.52 -9.75
N LEU A 57 5.47 -7.71 -8.43
CA LEU A 57 6.07 -6.72 -7.54
C LEU A 57 7.55 -6.53 -7.83
N LYS A 58 8.28 -7.60 -8.11
CA LYS A 58 9.71 -7.51 -8.48
C LYS A 58 9.90 -6.71 -9.75
N LYS A 59 9.03 -6.86 -10.74
CA LYS A 59 9.08 -6.06 -11.97
C LYS A 59 8.89 -4.58 -11.67
N ILE A 60 7.90 -4.24 -10.85
CA ILE A 60 7.64 -2.84 -10.46
C ILE A 60 8.84 -2.27 -9.69
N ILE A 61 9.37 -3.03 -8.74
CA ILE A 61 10.51 -2.62 -7.92
C ILE A 61 11.72 -2.28 -8.79
N ASN A 62 12.01 -3.14 -9.77
CA ASN A 62 13.15 -2.93 -10.66
C ASN A 62 12.92 -1.77 -11.63
N GLU A 63 11.71 -1.67 -12.20
CA GLU A 63 11.41 -0.66 -13.21
C GLU A 63 11.39 0.76 -12.63
N TYR A 64 10.87 0.91 -11.42
CA TYR A 64 10.68 2.23 -10.80
C TYR A 64 11.65 2.51 -9.65
N ASP A 65 12.60 1.64 -9.40
CA ASP A 65 13.59 1.79 -8.33
C ASP A 65 12.92 1.97 -6.96
N ILE A 66 12.01 1.06 -6.64
CA ILE A 66 11.24 1.11 -5.39
C ILE A 66 12.12 0.74 -4.21
N LYS A 67 12.05 1.50 -3.14
CA LYS A 67 12.85 1.29 -1.93
C LYS A 67 12.06 0.70 -0.77
N GLY A 68 10.75 0.73 -0.85
CA GLY A 68 9.91 0.18 0.22
C GLY A 68 8.49 -0.09 -0.24
N ILE A 69 7.82 -0.96 0.50
CA ILE A 69 6.45 -1.36 0.25
C ILE A 69 5.62 -1.10 1.50
N ILE A 70 4.54 -0.36 1.35
CA ILE A 70 3.57 -0.11 2.42
C ILE A 70 2.35 -0.97 2.14
N ILE A 71 1.95 -1.80 3.09
CA ILE A 71 0.81 -2.70 2.95
C ILE A 71 -0.24 -2.32 3.99
N GLY A 72 -1.46 -2.07 3.55
CA GLY A 72 -2.57 -1.77 4.44
C GLY A 72 -2.91 -2.96 5.33
N ASN A 73 -3.01 -2.72 6.63
CA ASN A 73 -3.34 -3.74 7.61
C ASN A 73 -4.75 -3.47 8.14
N PRO A 74 -5.74 -4.33 7.78
CA PRO A 74 -7.14 -4.11 8.16
C PRO A 74 -7.41 -4.55 9.60
N ILE A 75 -6.94 -3.77 10.56
CA ILE A 75 -7.16 -4.01 11.99
C ILE A 75 -8.57 -3.54 12.35
N ASN A 76 -9.30 -4.33 13.14
CA ASN A 76 -10.62 -3.93 13.62
C ASN A 76 -10.52 -2.69 14.51
N MET A 77 -11.61 -1.92 14.61
CA MET A 77 -11.63 -0.66 15.37
C MET A 77 -11.29 -0.85 16.85
N ASP A 78 -11.52 -2.04 17.40
CA ASP A 78 -11.16 -2.37 18.78
C ASP A 78 -9.71 -2.83 18.96
N GLY A 79 -8.95 -2.85 17.87
CA GLY A 79 -7.54 -3.29 17.89
C GLY A 79 -7.33 -4.78 17.67
N SER A 80 -8.39 -5.57 17.61
CA SER A 80 -8.27 -7.03 17.39
C SER A 80 -7.92 -7.32 15.92
N LEU A 81 -7.26 -8.46 15.71
CA LEU A 81 -6.89 -8.94 14.38
C LEU A 81 -7.92 -9.96 13.90
N GLY A 82 -8.60 -9.64 12.80
CA GLY A 82 -9.52 -10.56 12.13
C GLY A 82 -8.79 -11.47 11.14
N ARG A 83 -9.56 -12.30 10.43
CA ARG A 83 -9.02 -13.20 9.39
C ARG A 83 -8.29 -12.46 8.30
N SER A 84 -8.82 -11.31 7.89
CA SER A 84 -8.19 -10.49 6.85
C SER A 84 -6.81 -10.01 7.27
N ALA A 85 -6.65 -9.62 8.53
CA ALA A 85 -5.35 -9.18 9.05
C ALA A 85 -4.33 -10.32 9.09
N GLN A 86 -4.77 -11.54 9.43
CA GLN A 86 -3.89 -12.72 9.41
C GLN A 86 -3.43 -13.04 8.00
N SER A 87 -4.36 -13.02 7.03
CA SER A 87 -4.05 -13.26 5.63
C SER A 87 -3.06 -12.22 5.10
N VAL A 88 -3.27 -10.95 5.43
CA VAL A 88 -2.37 -9.86 5.06
C VAL A 88 -0.98 -10.09 5.66
N ASN A 89 -0.90 -10.49 6.93
CA ASN A 89 0.37 -10.79 7.59
C ASN A 89 1.14 -11.88 6.86
N ASP A 90 0.47 -12.98 6.50
CA ASP A 90 1.12 -14.11 5.84
C ASP A 90 1.67 -13.71 4.47
N VAL A 91 0.87 -13.02 3.67
CA VAL A 91 1.29 -12.56 2.34
C VAL A 91 2.43 -11.54 2.47
N SER A 92 2.32 -10.63 3.43
CA SER A 92 3.34 -9.61 3.67
C SER A 92 4.69 -10.20 4.05
N ASN A 93 4.69 -11.25 4.89
CA ASN A 93 5.91 -11.95 5.24
C ASN A 93 6.56 -12.61 4.01
N ASN A 94 5.75 -13.19 3.11
CA ASN A 94 6.26 -13.77 1.87
C ASN A 94 6.88 -12.70 0.97
N ILE A 95 6.24 -11.54 0.86
CA ILE A 95 6.75 -10.42 0.08
C ILE A 95 8.07 -9.93 0.66
N ASP A 96 8.13 -9.78 1.98
CA ASP A 96 9.33 -9.33 2.69
C ASP A 96 10.53 -10.24 2.42
N LYS A 97 10.30 -11.55 2.49
CA LYS A 97 11.36 -12.54 2.25
C LYS A 97 11.84 -12.57 0.81
N SER A 98 10.97 -12.22 -0.14
CA SER A 98 11.23 -12.44 -1.57
C SER A 98 11.71 -11.21 -2.31
N THR A 99 11.48 -10.00 -1.82
CA THR A 99 11.73 -8.77 -2.58
C THR A 99 12.97 -7.99 -2.19
N HIS A 100 13.54 -8.25 -1.01
CA HIS A 100 14.73 -7.56 -0.49
C HIS A 100 14.59 -6.03 -0.33
N VAL A 101 13.36 -5.51 -0.30
CA VAL A 101 13.08 -4.12 0.06
C VAL A 101 12.35 -4.09 1.39
N ASP A 102 12.36 -2.94 2.05
CA ASP A 102 11.66 -2.79 3.31
C ASP A 102 10.16 -2.94 3.11
N VAL A 103 9.52 -3.78 3.93
CA VAL A 103 8.08 -3.99 3.92
C VAL A 103 7.52 -3.55 5.26
N CYS A 104 6.53 -2.68 5.22
CA CYS A 104 5.92 -2.09 6.40
C CYS A 104 4.40 -2.23 6.33
N LEU A 105 3.79 -2.71 7.42
CA LEU A 105 2.33 -2.72 7.55
C LEU A 105 1.86 -1.36 8.07
N TRP A 106 0.84 -0.83 7.42
CA TRP A 106 0.21 0.42 7.82
C TRP A 106 -1.17 0.15 8.39
N ASP A 107 -1.39 0.58 9.62
CA ASP A 107 -2.69 0.46 10.29
C ASP A 107 -3.70 1.38 9.59
N GLU A 108 -4.66 0.79 8.88
CA GLU A 108 -5.66 1.54 8.11
C GLU A 108 -6.52 2.45 8.98
N ARG A 109 -6.62 2.20 10.29
CA ARG A 109 -7.32 3.08 11.21
C ARG A 109 -6.66 4.46 11.30
N LEU A 110 -5.37 4.56 10.96
CA LEU A 110 -4.61 5.80 10.92
C LEU A 110 -4.80 6.57 9.62
N SER A 111 -5.37 5.91 8.59
CA SER A 111 -5.74 6.57 7.35
C SER A 111 -6.91 7.49 7.64
N THR A 112 -6.73 8.76 7.35
CA THR A 112 -7.65 9.78 7.80
C THR A 112 -8.97 9.75 7.04
N VAL A 113 -10.04 10.10 7.72
CA VAL A 113 -11.34 10.40 7.12
C VAL A 113 -11.18 11.42 5.99
N GLY A 114 -10.22 12.34 6.13
CA GLY A 114 -9.89 13.34 5.12
C GLY A 114 -9.44 12.74 3.81
N ALA A 115 -8.56 11.74 3.85
CA ALA A 115 -8.10 11.06 2.63
C ALA A 115 -9.25 10.32 1.94
N PHE A 116 -10.09 9.64 2.71
CA PHE A 116 -11.28 8.98 2.18
C PHE A 116 -12.24 9.98 1.53
N ASN A 117 -12.51 11.09 2.20
CA ASN A 117 -13.38 12.15 1.69
C ASN A 117 -12.82 12.77 0.40
N LEU A 118 -11.50 12.96 0.32
CA LEU A 118 -10.86 13.50 -0.86
C LEU A 118 -11.11 12.61 -2.08
N SER A 119 -10.97 11.30 -1.92
CA SER A 119 -11.26 10.35 -3.00
C SER A 119 -12.73 10.43 -3.42
N SER A 120 -13.63 10.49 -2.45
CA SER A 120 -15.07 10.59 -2.74
C SER A 120 -15.42 11.86 -3.50
N GLN A 121 -14.70 12.94 -3.26
CA GLN A 121 -14.89 14.22 -3.97
C GLN A 121 -14.28 14.20 -5.36
N LEU A 122 -13.15 13.52 -5.53
CA LEU A 122 -12.47 13.43 -6.83
C LEU A 122 -13.16 12.46 -7.77
N ASP A 123 -13.83 11.45 -7.24
CA ASP A 123 -14.55 10.45 -8.02
C ASP A 123 -16.01 10.89 -8.25
N VAL A 124 -16.22 11.77 -9.23
CA VAL A 124 -17.55 12.24 -9.59
C VAL A 124 -18.34 11.22 -10.39
N ASN A 125 -17.71 10.20 -10.94
CA ASN A 125 -18.36 9.17 -11.75
C ASN A 125 -18.31 7.83 -11.03
N ILE A 126 -19.48 7.27 -10.68
CA ILE A 126 -19.60 6.02 -9.94
C ILE A 126 -18.94 4.84 -10.67
N SER A 127 -19.14 4.75 -12.00
CA SER A 127 -18.54 3.67 -12.80
C SER A 127 -17.02 3.72 -12.77
N LYS A 128 -16.46 4.90 -12.88
CA LYS A 128 -15.01 5.12 -12.82
C LYS A 128 -14.48 4.83 -11.41
N ARG A 129 -15.24 5.23 -10.39
CA ARG A 129 -14.93 4.97 -8.99
C ARG A 129 -14.86 3.47 -8.69
N GLU A 130 -15.86 2.71 -9.16
CA GLU A 130 -15.90 1.27 -8.98
C GLU A 130 -14.74 0.57 -9.69
N LYS A 131 -14.43 1.00 -10.91
CA LYS A 131 -13.35 0.43 -11.72
C LYS A 131 -11.98 0.59 -11.06
N ASN A 132 -11.76 1.71 -10.36
CA ASN A 132 -10.46 2.06 -9.80
C ASN A 132 -10.39 1.94 -8.28
N ILE A 133 -11.40 1.31 -7.65
CA ILE A 133 -11.54 1.30 -6.19
C ILE A 133 -10.33 0.68 -5.49
N ASP A 134 -9.77 -0.41 -6.04
CA ASP A 134 -8.62 -1.09 -5.44
C ASP A 134 -7.37 -0.22 -5.51
N GLN A 135 -7.14 0.45 -6.63
CA GLN A 135 -6.01 1.35 -6.83
C GLN A 135 -6.13 2.59 -5.93
N ASN A 136 -7.35 3.11 -5.80
CA ASN A 136 -7.63 4.27 -4.96
C ASN A 136 -7.42 3.92 -3.47
N ALA A 137 -7.85 2.74 -3.05
CA ALA A 137 -7.61 2.27 -1.68
C ALA A 137 -6.10 2.15 -1.41
N ALA A 138 -5.33 1.61 -2.36
CA ALA A 138 -3.88 1.53 -2.23
C ALA A 138 -3.24 2.92 -2.16
N ALA A 139 -3.76 3.89 -2.89
CA ALA A 139 -3.26 5.27 -2.83
C ALA A 139 -3.55 5.92 -1.48
N PHE A 140 -4.68 5.64 -0.86
CA PHE A 140 -4.98 6.12 0.50
C PHE A 140 -4.03 5.56 1.53
N ILE A 141 -3.78 4.26 1.45
CA ILE A 141 -2.84 3.58 2.35
C ILE A 141 -1.48 4.23 2.23
N LEU A 142 -0.99 4.39 1.01
CA LEU A 142 0.32 4.97 0.77
C LEU A 142 0.39 6.44 1.18
N GLN A 143 -0.63 7.24 0.88
CA GLN A 143 -0.65 8.65 1.25
C GLN A 143 -0.66 8.83 2.76
N GLY A 144 -1.43 8.01 3.49
CA GLY A 144 -1.43 8.04 4.95
C GLY A 144 -0.03 7.79 5.53
N ALA A 145 0.66 6.79 5.00
CA ALA A 145 2.02 6.48 5.41
C ALA A 145 3.00 7.61 5.05
N ILE A 146 2.89 8.17 3.85
CA ILE A 146 3.73 9.29 3.40
C ILE A 146 3.56 10.50 4.32
N ASP A 147 2.33 10.83 4.66
CA ASP A 147 2.04 11.96 5.55
C ASP A 147 2.68 11.75 6.93
N PHE A 148 2.62 10.52 7.44
CA PHE A 148 3.30 10.18 8.69
C PHE A 148 4.82 10.32 8.56
N LEU A 149 5.40 9.83 7.46
CA LEU A 149 6.85 9.88 7.25
C LEU A 149 7.37 11.32 7.12
N ASN A 150 6.55 12.22 6.59
CA ASN A 150 6.94 13.61 6.34
C ASN A 150 6.66 14.57 7.51
N ASN A 151 6.05 14.09 8.57
CA ASN A 151 5.75 14.92 9.74
C ASN A 151 6.87 14.93 10.78
#